data_60d4f1ff63059634a135cf5dda45ab37
#
_entry.id   60d4f1ff63059634a135cf5dda45ab37
#
_cell.length_a   1.000
_cell.length_b   1.000
_cell.length_c   1.000
_cell.angle_alpha   90.00
_cell.angle_beta   90.00
_cell.angle_gamma   90.00
#
_symmetry.space_group_name_H-M   'P 1'
#
loop_
_entity.id
_entity.type
_entity.pdbx_description
1 polymer ?
#
loop_
_entity_poly.entity_id
_entity_poly.type
_entity_poly.pdbx_seq_one_letter_code
_entity_poly.pdbx_strand_id
1 'polypeptide(L)'
;MKIANVILFEIGICVLEDSNLIYSKKFDSPEIEYSSIMQGNESYLTDLIAQLKNFDQVRVNNKNLINIFQTENTDVKLMSDFRQDEINQNKLDLMIKFGFSNTKEELSAALQKFAINLSSMKVKETSEKLDQHLVQAVNTLDELDEIINTISTRIREWYGLHFPELDYILQNIITYAAIVKHAGPRENITSELLTQLDVPNKKIEFIKQAISKSQGGSLTEESAESLRILASQVIQLSELRTDLSNSVENLMEILAPNLKNILTAIIGARLIAKAGSLLKLAQMPSSTIQIIGAEKALFRALKTGARPPKHGLLFQHPSVNSAPKWQRGKIARALSAKIAIAVRIDVYRNASLDNSLLDQLTKRIETIQRIYHEPPKGRESFDERPRFDKRRPKKSMQFKRRKMRHEKRRRY
;
A
#
# COMPACT_ATOMS: atom_id res chain seq x y z
N MET A 1 -38.59 -17.88 31.19
CA MET A 1 -37.70 -17.16 30.25
C MET A 1 -37.16 -18.20 29.27
N LYS A 2 -37.63 -18.17 28.03
CA LYS A 2 -37.18 -19.14 27.02
C LYS A 2 -35.90 -18.63 26.38
N ILE A 3 -34.83 -19.43 26.44
CA ILE A 3 -33.52 -19.05 25.94
C ILE A 3 -33.17 -19.94 24.73
N ALA A 4 -32.96 -19.32 23.58
CA ALA A 4 -32.45 -19.99 22.39
C ALA A 4 -30.92 -19.82 22.28
N ASN A 5 -30.21 -20.91 22.03
CA ASN A 5 -28.79 -20.88 21.74
C ASN A 5 -28.57 -21.15 20.25
N VAL A 6 -28.12 -20.16 19.51
CA VAL A 6 -27.86 -20.27 18.08
C VAL A 6 -26.39 -20.51 17.85
N ILE A 7 -26.04 -21.58 17.16
CA ILE A 7 -24.68 -21.97 16.84
C ILE A 7 -24.51 -21.98 15.32
N LEU A 8 -23.69 -21.11 14.84
CA LEU A 8 -23.26 -21.06 13.44
C LEU A 8 -21.99 -21.92 13.27
N PHE A 9 -22.12 -22.92 12.40
CA PHE A 9 -21.01 -23.72 11.90
C PHE A 9 -20.68 -23.33 10.47
N GLU A 10 -19.58 -23.79 9.94
CA GLU A 10 -19.14 -23.50 8.58
C GLU A 10 -20.08 -24.04 7.50
N ILE A 11 -20.75 -25.16 7.77
CA ILE A 11 -21.62 -25.85 6.80
C ILE A 11 -23.10 -25.81 7.17
N GLY A 12 -23.47 -25.04 8.22
CA GLY A 12 -24.85 -24.89 8.62
C GLY A 12 -25.06 -24.16 9.94
N ILE A 13 -26.29 -24.00 10.33
CA ILE A 13 -26.71 -23.33 11.56
C ILE A 13 -27.69 -24.20 12.36
N CYS A 14 -27.61 -24.16 13.68
CA CYS A 14 -28.56 -24.86 14.54
C CYS A 14 -29.00 -23.98 15.70
N VAL A 15 -30.19 -24.29 16.23
CA VAL A 15 -30.79 -23.65 17.39
C VAL A 15 -31.10 -24.72 18.45
N LEU A 16 -30.66 -24.44 19.66
CA LEU A 16 -30.89 -25.30 20.82
C LEU A 16 -31.68 -24.55 21.89
N GLU A 17 -32.66 -25.21 22.49
CA GLU A 17 -33.28 -24.81 23.75
C GLU A 17 -32.74 -25.72 24.87
N ASP A 18 -32.04 -25.11 25.83
CA ASP A 18 -31.32 -25.78 26.91
C ASP A 18 -30.26 -26.81 26.46
N SER A 19 -30.58 -27.87 25.79
CA SER A 19 -29.65 -28.84 25.15
C SER A 19 -30.38 -29.64 24.06
N ASN A 20 -31.63 -29.33 23.82
CA ASN A 20 -32.46 -30.00 22.80
C ASN A 20 -32.38 -29.23 21.47
N LEU A 21 -32.19 -29.97 20.38
CA LEU A 21 -32.18 -29.40 19.04
C LEU A 21 -33.61 -29.05 18.62
N ILE A 22 -33.87 -27.76 18.35
CA ILE A 22 -35.15 -27.28 17.83
C ILE A 22 -35.09 -27.13 16.32
N TYR A 23 -33.96 -26.64 15.82
CA TYR A 23 -33.82 -26.36 14.40
C TYR A 23 -32.37 -26.64 13.95
N SER A 24 -32.23 -27.26 12.80
CA SER A 24 -30.94 -27.38 12.11
C SER A 24 -31.15 -27.16 10.63
N LYS A 25 -30.27 -26.33 10.02
CA LYS A 25 -30.26 -26.09 8.59
C LYS A 25 -28.84 -26.29 8.08
N LYS A 26 -28.68 -27.26 7.17
CA LYS A 26 -27.46 -27.44 6.40
C LYS A 26 -27.50 -26.45 5.25
N PHE A 27 -26.37 -25.79 4.95
CA PHE A 27 -26.27 -24.88 3.84
C PHE A 27 -26.13 -25.64 2.51
N ASP A 28 -26.80 -25.17 1.47
CA ASP A 28 -26.73 -25.75 0.13
C ASP A 28 -25.40 -25.35 -0.53
N SER A 29 -25.01 -24.09 -0.38
CA SER A 29 -23.72 -23.52 -0.81
C SER A 29 -23.01 -22.93 0.40
N PRO A 30 -22.33 -23.78 1.23
CA PRO A 30 -21.80 -23.36 2.53
C PRO A 30 -20.89 -22.13 2.48
N GLU A 31 -20.03 -22.03 1.45
CA GLU A 31 -19.09 -20.91 1.27
C GLU A 31 -19.80 -19.57 1.02
N ILE A 32 -20.89 -19.57 0.23
CA ILE A 32 -21.65 -18.36 -0.13
C ILE A 32 -22.52 -17.93 1.05
N GLU A 33 -23.30 -18.88 1.60
CA GLU A 33 -24.23 -18.61 2.70
C GLU A 33 -23.48 -18.17 3.96
N TYR A 34 -22.43 -18.90 4.34
CA TYR A 34 -21.58 -18.52 5.48
C TYR A 34 -20.96 -17.14 5.31
N SER A 35 -20.40 -16.85 4.11
CA SER A 35 -19.79 -15.55 3.83
C SER A 35 -20.82 -14.42 3.89
N SER A 36 -22.01 -14.61 3.34
CA SER A 36 -23.12 -13.64 3.37
C SER A 36 -23.58 -13.36 4.79
N ILE A 37 -23.76 -14.41 5.62
CA ILE A 37 -24.13 -14.27 7.03
C ILE A 37 -23.04 -13.50 7.80
N MET A 38 -21.76 -13.80 7.53
CA MET A 38 -20.63 -13.10 8.16
C MET A 38 -20.54 -11.62 7.75
N GLN A 39 -21.09 -11.24 6.60
CA GLN A 39 -21.23 -9.86 6.13
C GLN A 39 -22.49 -9.15 6.68
N GLY A 40 -23.36 -9.86 7.43
CA GLY A 40 -24.57 -9.29 8.02
C GLY A 40 -25.81 -9.38 7.13
N ASN A 41 -25.81 -10.24 6.10
CA ASN A 41 -26.95 -10.42 5.22
C ASN A 41 -27.95 -11.41 5.82
N GLU A 42 -29.19 -10.99 5.96
CA GLU A 42 -30.29 -11.75 6.59
C GLU A 42 -30.98 -12.74 5.64
N SER A 43 -30.73 -12.65 4.32
CA SER A 43 -31.51 -13.36 3.28
C SER A 43 -31.59 -14.88 3.47
N TYR A 44 -30.56 -15.50 4.03
CA TYR A 44 -30.46 -16.94 4.23
C TYR A 44 -31.03 -17.42 5.57
N LEU A 45 -31.43 -16.48 6.47
CA LEU A 45 -31.85 -16.75 7.84
C LEU A 45 -33.29 -16.31 8.13
N THR A 46 -34.05 -15.92 7.11
CA THR A 46 -35.43 -15.39 7.27
C THR A 46 -36.34 -16.33 8.05
N ASP A 47 -36.33 -17.64 7.76
CA ASP A 47 -37.12 -18.64 8.45
C ASP A 47 -36.70 -18.79 9.93
N LEU A 48 -35.41 -18.72 10.18
CA LEU A 48 -34.84 -18.81 11.52
C LEU A 48 -35.17 -17.56 12.34
N ILE A 49 -35.13 -16.37 11.75
CA ILE A 49 -35.50 -15.10 12.39
C ILE A 49 -36.97 -15.15 12.82
N ALA A 50 -37.86 -15.70 11.98
CA ALA A 50 -39.28 -15.84 12.31
C ALA A 50 -39.51 -16.78 13.52
N GLN A 51 -38.75 -17.87 13.64
CA GLN A 51 -38.82 -18.80 14.77
C GLN A 51 -38.25 -18.20 16.06
N LEU A 52 -37.17 -17.42 15.98
CA LEU A 52 -36.52 -16.81 17.15
C LEU A 52 -37.36 -15.73 17.83
N LYS A 53 -38.38 -15.17 17.17
CA LYS A 53 -39.32 -14.21 17.77
C LYS A 53 -40.11 -14.78 18.96
N ASN A 54 -40.18 -16.09 19.10
CA ASN A 54 -40.88 -16.77 20.19
C ASN A 54 -40.03 -16.93 21.46
N PHE A 55 -38.78 -16.46 21.46
CA PHE A 55 -37.85 -16.57 22.57
C PHE A 55 -37.59 -15.21 23.22
N ASP A 56 -37.47 -15.23 24.56
CA ASP A 56 -37.20 -14.02 25.35
C ASP A 56 -35.71 -13.58 25.21
N GLN A 57 -34.80 -14.53 25.08
CA GLN A 57 -33.38 -14.29 24.95
C GLN A 57 -32.73 -15.20 23.92
N VAL A 58 -31.89 -14.64 23.05
CA VAL A 58 -31.11 -15.39 22.06
C VAL A 58 -29.64 -15.28 22.40
N ARG A 59 -28.93 -16.39 22.48
CA ARG A 59 -27.46 -16.43 22.66
C ARG A 59 -26.80 -16.95 21.40
N VAL A 60 -25.82 -16.24 20.92
CA VAL A 60 -25.11 -16.55 19.66
C VAL A 60 -23.64 -16.85 19.92
N ASN A 61 -23.05 -17.75 19.14
CA ASN A 61 -21.63 -18.07 19.20
C ASN A 61 -20.76 -17.10 18.37
N ASN A 62 -21.37 -16.27 17.53
CA ASN A 62 -20.63 -15.34 16.66
C ASN A 62 -21.19 -13.92 16.78
N LYS A 63 -20.28 -12.92 16.91
CA LYS A 63 -20.64 -11.51 17.07
C LYS A 63 -21.45 -10.95 15.90
N ASN A 64 -21.19 -11.43 14.68
CA ASN A 64 -21.86 -10.92 13.48
C ASN A 64 -23.35 -11.26 13.45
N LEU A 65 -23.76 -12.33 14.16
CA LEU A 65 -25.18 -12.71 14.30
C LEU A 65 -25.96 -11.80 15.22
N ILE A 66 -25.31 -11.03 16.10
CA ILE A 66 -26.00 -10.13 17.04
C ILE A 66 -26.86 -9.14 16.28
N ASN A 67 -26.26 -8.45 15.28
CA ASN A 67 -26.96 -7.42 14.51
C ASN A 67 -28.09 -8.00 13.66
N ILE A 68 -27.95 -9.26 13.19
CA ILE A 68 -28.97 -9.95 12.37
C ILE A 68 -30.19 -10.34 13.18
N PHE A 69 -29.98 -10.81 14.42
CA PHE A 69 -31.08 -11.31 15.26
C PHE A 69 -31.60 -10.26 16.24
N GLN A 70 -30.98 -9.09 16.35
CA GLN A 70 -31.42 -8.02 17.24
C GLN A 70 -32.69 -7.36 16.67
N THR A 71 -33.82 -7.70 17.23
CA THR A 71 -35.14 -7.10 16.95
C THR A 71 -35.63 -6.37 18.18
N GLU A 72 -36.66 -5.52 18.04
CA GLU A 72 -37.20 -4.71 19.15
C GLU A 72 -37.64 -5.53 20.39
N ASN A 73 -37.94 -6.82 20.23
CA ASN A 73 -38.49 -7.69 21.28
C ASN A 73 -37.55 -8.82 21.75
N THR A 74 -36.36 -8.98 21.19
CA THR A 74 -35.42 -10.05 21.55
C THR A 74 -34.10 -9.50 22.08
N ASP A 75 -33.71 -9.94 23.29
CA ASP A 75 -32.41 -9.64 23.89
C ASP A 75 -31.34 -10.60 23.35
N VAL A 76 -30.48 -10.15 22.46
CA VAL A 76 -29.44 -10.97 21.84
C VAL A 76 -28.10 -10.77 22.53
N LYS A 77 -27.49 -11.85 23.02
CA LYS A 77 -26.20 -11.84 23.72
C LYS A 77 -25.21 -12.83 23.12
N LEU A 78 -23.94 -12.51 23.25
CA LEU A 78 -22.89 -13.45 22.94
C LEU A 78 -22.88 -14.58 24.01
N MET A 79 -22.59 -15.80 23.59
CA MET A 79 -22.32 -16.90 24.53
C MET A 79 -21.09 -16.63 25.37
N SER A 80 -21.04 -17.16 26.59
CA SER A 80 -19.85 -17.09 27.44
C SER A 80 -18.64 -17.77 26.78
N ASP A 81 -17.44 -17.28 27.04
CA ASP A 81 -16.21 -17.83 26.47
C ASP A 81 -16.05 -19.33 26.79
N PHE A 82 -16.38 -19.75 28.04
CA PHE A 82 -16.36 -21.14 28.42
C PHE A 82 -17.24 -22.03 27.55
N ARG A 83 -18.46 -21.57 27.20
CA ARG A 83 -19.40 -22.35 26.37
C ARG A 83 -18.98 -22.36 24.90
N GLN A 84 -18.32 -21.29 24.42
CA GLN A 84 -17.71 -21.25 23.09
C GLN A 84 -16.56 -22.24 22.99
N ASP A 85 -15.71 -22.32 24.00
CA ASP A 85 -14.61 -23.28 24.06
C ASP A 85 -15.11 -24.73 24.09
N GLU A 86 -16.17 -25.02 24.85
CA GLU A 86 -16.81 -26.34 24.89
C GLU A 86 -17.34 -26.73 23.50
N ILE A 87 -18.03 -25.80 22.80
CA ILE A 87 -18.52 -26.01 21.42
C ILE A 87 -17.35 -26.26 20.47
N ASN A 88 -16.27 -25.51 20.58
CA ASN A 88 -15.11 -25.66 19.70
C ASN A 88 -14.37 -26.97 19.91
N GLN A 89 -14.23 -27.43 21.16
CA GLN A 89 -13.58 -28.70 21.47
C GLN A 89 -14.37 -29.91 20.98
N ASN A 90 -15.71 -29.85 21.08
CA ASN A 90 -16.59 -30.95 20.71
C ASN A 90 -17.28 -30.74 19.34
N LYS A 91 -16.74 -29.82 18.52
CA LYS A 91 -17.37 -29.34 17.28
C LYS A 91 -17.80 -30.46 16.33
N LEU A 92 -16.91 -31.39 16.03
CA LEU A 92 -17.21 -32.48 15.10
C LEU A 92 -18.32 -33.40 15.62
N ASP A 93 -18.27 -33.75 16.92
CA ASP A 93 -19.27 -34.61 17.51
C ASP A 93 -20.65 -33.91 17.62
N LEU A 94 -20.67 -32.60 17.88
CA LEU A 94 -21.90 -31.80 17.88
C LEU A 94 -22.50 -31.70 16.48
N MET A 95 -21.69 -31.49 15.44
CA MET A 95 -22.17 -31.39 14.05
C MET A 95 -22.79 -32.72 13.58
N ILE A 96 -22.22 -33.86 13.98
CA ILE A 96 -22.80 -35.18 13.69
C ILE A 96 -24.12 -35.35 14.46
N LYS A 97 -24.13 -35.01 15.77
CA LYS A 97 -25.33 -35.09 16.61
C LYS A 97 -26.50 -34.24 16.06
N PHE A 98 -26.18 -33.09 15.42
CA PHE A 98 -27.19 -32.20 14.84
C PHE A 98 -27.55 -32.54 13.38
N GLY A 99 -27.03 -33.64 12.84
CA GLY A 99 -27.46 -34.19 11.55
C GLY A 99 -26.77 -33.53 10.32
N PHE A 100 -25.63 -32.84 10.50
CA PHE A 100 -24.91 -32.25 9.36
C PHE A 100 -24.16 -33.31 8.53
N SER A 101 -23.76 -34.44 9.11
CA SER A 101 -23.14 -35.59 8.44
C SER A 101 -23.33 -36.87 9.25
N ASN A 102 -23.22 -38.03 8.60
CA ASN A 102 -23.34 -39.31 9.26
C ASN A 102 -22.05 -39.83 9.87
N THR A 103 -20.89 -39.44 9.27
CA THR A 103 -19.56 -39.91 9.70
C THR A 103 -18.58 -38.75 9.91
N LYS A 104 -17.55 -38.97 10.77
CA LYS A 104 -16.50 -37.99 10.99
C LYS A 104 -15.66 -37.74 9.72
N GLU A 105 -15.49 -38.75 8.91
CA GLU A 105 -14.72 -38.70 7.66
C GLU A 105 -15.40 -37.82 6.61
N GLU A 106 -16.72 -38.03 6.39
CA GLU A 106 -17.52 -37.20 5.49
C GLU A 106 -17.55 -35.74 5.96
N LEU A 107 -17.71 -35.53 7.28
CA LEU A 107 -17.70 -34.18 7.84
C LEU A 107 -16.37 -33.49 7.66
N SER A 108 -15.27 -34.20 7.90
CA SER A 108 -13.92 -33.66 7.66
C SER A 108 -13.69 -33.29 6.19
N ALA A 109 -14.12 -34.15 5.27
CA ALA A 109 -14.04 -33.89 3.83
C ALA A 109 -14.92 -32.66 3.43
N ALA A 110 -16.12 -32.53 3.99
CA ALA A 110 -16.99 -31.38 3.74
C ALA A 110 -16.38 -30.06 4.28
N LEU A 111 -15.80 -30.07 5.47
CA LEU A 111 -15.10 -28.92 6.02
C LEU A 111 -13.85 -28.54 5.24
N GLN A 112 -13.08 -29.53 4.76
CA GLN A 112 -11.94 -29.29 3.90
C GLN A 112 -12.36 -28.66 2.56
N LYS A 113 -13.41 -29.20 1.93
CA LYS A 113 -13.97 -28.63 0.69
C LYS A 113 -14.45 -27.20 0.91
N PHE A 114 -15.18 -26.95 2.00
CA PHE A 114 -15.60 -25.61 2.40
C PHE A 114 -14.40 -24.65 2.52
N ALA A 115 -13.34 -25.03 3.22
CA ALA A 115 -12.17 -24.20 3.42
C ALA A 115 -11.46 -23.86 2.08
N ILE A 116 -11.34 -24.83 1.17
CA ILE A 116 -10.77 -24.65 -0.16
C ILE A 116 -11.64 -23.69 -0.98
N ASN A 117 -12.96 -23.93 -1.03
CA ASN A 117 -13.89 -23.11 -1.80
C ASN A 117 -13.97 -21.67 -1.26
N LEU A 118 -14.05 -21.51 0.06
CA LEU A 118 -14.03 -20.19 0.70
C LEU A 118 -12.73 -19.43 0.39
N SER A 119 -11.59 -20.11 0.44
CA SER A 119 -10.31 -19.52 0.09
C SER A 119 -10.28 -19.08 -1.38
N SER A 120 -10.73 -19.95 -2.30
CA SER A 120 -10.82 -19.64 -3.73
C SER A 120 -11.76 -18.46 -4.01
N MET A 121 -12.90 -18.40 -3.33
CA MET A 121 -13.86 -17.29 -3.43
C MET A 121 -13.23 -15.97 -2.96
N LYS A 122 -12.56 -15.96 -1.81
CA LYS A 122 -11.85 -14.77 -1.31
C LYS A 122 -10.71 -14.33 -2.20
N VAL A 123 -10.00 -15.27 -2.84
CA VAL A 123 -8.96 -14.94 -3.83
C VAL A 123 -9.59 -14.28 -5.05
N LYS A 124 -10.71 -14.80 -5.57
CA LYS A 124 -11.45 -14.18 -6.69
C LYS A 124 -11.92 -12.78 -6.34
N GLU A 125 -12.61 -12.61 -5.20
CA GLU A 125 -13.05 -11.28 -4.72
C GLU A 125 -11.89 -10.28 -4.62
N THR A 126 -10.71 -10.77 -4.20
CA THR A 126 -9.52 -9.92 -4.10
C THR A 126 -8.93 -9.62 -5.46
N SER A 127 -8.93 -10.59 -6.38
CA SER A 127 -8.44 -10.42 -7.75
C SER A 127 -9.30 -9.46 -8.57
N GLU A 128 -10.60 -9.37 -8.29
CA GLU A 128 -11.52 -8.46 -8.96
C GLU A 128 -11.40 -7.01 -8.44
N LYS A 129 -10.70 -6.78 -7.34
CA LYS A 129 -10.50 -5.43 -6.80
C LYS A 129 -9.49 -4.66 -7.63
N LEU A 130 -9.97 -3.65 -8.34
CA LEU A 130 -9.15 -2.78 -9.18
C LEU A 130 -8.01 -2.07 -8.40
N ASP A 131 -8.17 -1.85 -7.11
CA ASP A 131 -7.12 -1.24 -6.28
C ASP A 131 -5.88 -2.15 -6.13
N GLN A 132 -6.04 -3.49 -6.17
CA GLN A 132 -4.93 -4.42 -6.17
C GLN A 132 -4.16 -4.39 -7.49
N HIS A 133 -4.87 -4.28 -8.63
CA HIS A 133 -4.24 -4.10 -9.93
C HIS A 133 -3.46 -2.78 -9.99
N LEU A 134 -4.03 -1.71 -9.45
CA LEU A 134 -3.34 -0.42 -9.32
C LEU A 134 -2.05 -0.53 -8.49
N VAL A 135 -2.10 -1.27 -7.36
CA VAL A 135 -0.92 -1.50 -6.51
C VAL A 135 0.18 -2.22 -7.28
N GLN A 136 -0.16 -3.28 -8.02
CA GLN A 136 0.82 -4.01 -8.84
C GLN A 136 1.39 -3.13 -9.96
N ALA A 137 0.54 -2.39 -10.68
CA ALA A 137 0.98 -1.51 -11.76
C ALA A 137 1.97 -0.43 -11.27
N VAL A 138 1.69 0.20 -10.12
CA VAL A 138 2.59 1.23 -9.58
C VAL A 138 3.90 0.67 -9.02
N ASN A 139 3.87 -0.53 -8.43
CA ASN A 139 5.10 -1.19 -8.00
C ASN A 139 5.97 -1.55 -9.20
N THR A 140 5.35 -2.07 -10.28
CA THR A 140 6.06 -2.36 -11.54
C THR A 140 6.65 -1.08 -12.15
N LEU A 141 5.96 0.07 -12.08
CA LEU A 141 6.52 1.35 -12.54
C LEU A 141 7.78 1.74 -11.77
N ASP A 142 7.77 1.60 -10.44
CA ASP A 142 8.92 1.92 -9.60
C ASP A 142 10.10 0.98 -9.90
N GLU A 143 9.84 -0.32 -10.14
CA GLU A 143 10.84 -1.30 -10.54
C GLU A 143 11.40 -1.04 -11.95
N LEU A 144 10.54 -0.66 -12.91
CA LEU A 144 10.96 -0.28 -14.26
C LEU A 144 11.87 0.94 -14.25
N ASP A 145 11.55 1.97 -13.45
CA ASP A 145 12.40 3.15 -13.29
C ASP A 145 13.81 2.75 -12.79
N GLU A 146 13.91 1.80 -11.86
CA GLU A 146 15.20 1.32 -11.35
C GLU A 146 15.96 0.50 -12.39
N ILE A 147 15.29 -0.41 -13.12
CA ILE A 147 15.88 -1.24 -14.17
C ILE A 147 16.39 -0.35 -15.32
N ILE A 148 15.55 0.57 -15.81
CA ILE A 148 15.92 1.50 -16.87
C ILE A 148 17.16 2.31 -16.47
N ASN A 149 17.20 2.86 -15.27
CA ASN A 149 18.35 3.62 -14.78
C ASN A 149 19.61 2.75 -14.68
N THR A 150 19.50 1.53 -14.23
CA THR A 150 20.63 0.60 -14.08
C THR A 150 21.22 0.22 -15.43
N ILE A 151 20.39 -0.20 -16.38
CA ILE A 151 20.84 -0.58 -17.73
C ILE A 151 21.41 0.64 -18.46
N SER A 152 20.77 1.78 -18.32
CA SER A 152 21.18 3.03 -18.93
C SER A 152 22.54 3.52 -18.42
N THR A 153 22.80 3.40 -17.12
CA THR A 153 24.10 3.67 -16.54
C THR A 153 25.17 2.76 -17.15
N ARG A 154 24.84 1.48 -17.30
CA ARG A 154 25.76 0.51 -17.93
C ARG A 154 26.05 0.83 -19.39
N ILE A 155 25.04 1.25 -20.16
CA ILE A 155 25.25 1.68 -21.55
C ILE A 155 26.16 2.91 -21.59
N ARG A 156 25.95 3.91 -20.73
CA ARG A 156 26.78 5.13 -20.67
C ARG A 156 28.23 4.81 -20.29
N GLU A 157 28.43 3.97 -19.29
CA GLU A 157 29.78 3.54 -18.88
C GLU A 157 30.50 2.76 -20.02
N TRP A 158 29.81 1.82 -20.65
CA TRP A 158 30.43 0.99 -21.68
C TRP A 158 30.64 1.75 -22.99
N TYR A 159 29.63 2.46 -23.48
CA TYR A 159 29.76 3.27 -24.69
C TYR A 159 30.68 4.47 -24.46
N GLY A 160 30.80 4.98 -23.27
CA GLY A 160 31.71 6.05 -22.87
C GLY A 160 33.18 5.67 -23.01
N LEU A 161 33.56 4.40 -23.07
CA LEU A 161 34.90 3.95 -23.42
C LEU A 161 35.24 4.27 -24.89
N HIS A 162 34.24 4.30 -25.74
CA HIS A 162 34.32 4.58 -27.17
C HIS A 162 34.05 6.05 -27.48
N PHE A 163 33.05 6.69 -26.85
CA PHE A 163 32.66 8.07 -27.10
C PHE A 163 32.25 8.79 -25.79
N PRO A 164 33.24 9.17 -24.93
CA PRO A 164 32.96 9.76 -23.62
C PRO A 164 32.24 11.11 -23.68
N GLU A 165 32.47 11.89 -24.75
CA GLU A 165 31.94 13.25 -24.91
C GLU A 165 30.42 13.24 -25.08
N LEU A 166 29.82 12.15 -25.58
CA LEU A 166 28.38 12.03 -25.81
C LEU A 166 27.58 12.14 -24.51
N ASP A 167 28.11 11.62 -23.39
CA ASP A 167 27.46 11.65 -22.09
C ASP A 167 27.27 13.08 -21.55
N TYR A 168 28.26 13.95 -21.78
CA TYR A 168 28.19 15.36 -21.40
C TYR A 168 27.20 16.15 -22.25
N ILE A 169 27.07 15.81 -23.55
CA ILE A 169 26.24 16.55 -24.49
C ILE A 169 24.75 16.12 -24.33
N LEU A 170 24.49 14.82 -24.11
CA LEU A 170 23.16 14.22 -24.07
C LEU A 170 22.80 13.68 -22.69
N GLN A 171 21.99 14.48 -21.97
CA GLN A 171 21.45 14.09 -20.67
C GLN A 171 20.25 13.13 -20.79
N ASN A 172 19.47 13.25 -21.91
CA ASN A 172 18.30 12.40 -22.13
C ASN A 172 18.74 10.97 -22.49
N ILE A 173 18.28 10.02 -21.66
CA ILE A 173 18.68 8.63 -21.76
C ILE A 173 18.08 7.92 -22.97
N ILE A 174 16.85 8.28 -23.34
CA ILE A 174 16.14 7.66 -24.49
C ILE A 174 16.84 8.08 -25.77
N THR A 175 17.15 9.37 -25.93
CA THR A 175 17.88 9.88 -27.09
C THR A 175 19.29 9.30 -27.15
N TYR A 176 19.97 9.16 -26.00
CA TYR A 176 21.29 8.52 -25.93
C TYR A 176 21.22 7.05 -26.39
N ALA A 177 20.27 6.28 -25.84
CA ALA A 177 20.07 4.89 -26.24
C ALA A 177 19.69 4.76 -27.72
N ALA A 178 18.86 5.66 -28.24
CA ALA A 178 18.48 5.65 -29.64
C ALA A 178 19.70 5.88 -30.58
N ILE A 179 20.62 6.78 -30.23
CA ILE A 179 21.86 6.99 -30.98
C ILE A 179 22.72 5.73 -30.94
N VAL A 180 22.93 5.13 -29.77
CA VAL A 180 23.73 3.90 -29.64
C VAL A 180 23.12 2.74 -30.43
N LYS A 181 21.79 2.61 -30.42
CA LYS A 181 21.05 1.59 -31.17
C LYS A 181 21.24 1.73 -32.68
N HIS A 182 21.10 2.93 -33.22
CA HIS A 182 21.07 3.16 -34.67
C HIS A 182 22.46 3.34 -35.27
N ALA A 183 23.34 4.07 -34.60
CA ALA A 183 24.68 4.34 -35.11
C ALA A 183 25.68 3.21 -34.78
N GLY A 184 25.62 2.65 -33.55
CA GLY A 184 26.68 1.79 -33.03
C GLY A 184 27.98 2.58 -32.88
N PRO A 185 29.01 2.35 -33.75
CA PRO A 185 30.25 3.13 -33.72
C PRO A 185 29.99 4.62 -33.96
N ARG A 186 30.79 5.50 -33.29
CA ARG A 186 30.66 6.97 -33.37
C ARG A 186 30.81 7.50 -34.80
N GLU A 187 31.60 6.81 -35.64
CA GLU A 187 31.83 7.16 -37.02
C GLU A 187 30.56 7.13 -37.87
N ASN A 188 29.56 6.35 -37.48
CA ASN A 188 28.28 6.19 -38.16
C ASN A 188 27.25 7.24 -37.71
N ILE A 189 27.54 8.10 -36.77
CA ILE A 189 26.64 9.14 -36.30
C ILE A 189 26.55 10.25 -37.35
N THR A 190 25.47 10.20 -38.17
CA THR A 190 25.23 11.21 -39.21
C THR A 190 24.29 12.31 -38.69
N SER A 191 24.32 13.47 -39.39
CA SER A 191 23.43 14.60 -39.07
C SER A 191 21.95 14.23 -39.27
N GLU A 192 21.68 13.44 -40.29
CA GLU A 192 20.36 12.98 -40.66
C GLU A 192 19.74 12.13 -39.54
N LEU A 193 20.54 11.18 -39.00
CA LEU A 193 20.16 10.36 -37.86
C LEU A 193 19.85 11.23 -36.62
N LEU A 194 20.69 12.19 -36.31
CA LEU A 194 20.48 13.09 -35.16
C LEU A 194 19.24 13.95 -35.32
N THR A 195 18.94 14.39 -36.53
CA THR A 195 17.71 15.15 -36.83
C THR A 195 16.46 14.29 -36.71
N GLN A 196 16.52 13.03 -37.19
CA GLN A 196 15.42 12.05 -37.02
C GLN A 196 15.11 11.73 -35.56
N LEU A 197 16.12 11.80 -34.70
CA LEU A 197 15.98 11.58 -33.25
C LEU A 197 15.66 12.86 -32.46
N ASP A 198 15.20 13.92 -33.13
CA ASP A 198 14.80 15.20 -32.54
C ASP A 198 15.91 15.85 -31.67
N VAL A 199 17.19 15.64 -32.02
CA VAL A 199 18.30 16.28 -31.32
C VAL A 199 18.37 17.76 -31.72
N PRO A 200 18.41 18.72 -30.77
CA PRO A 200 18.52 20.15 -31.09
C PRO A 200 19.75 20.48 -31.94
N ASN A 201 19.58 21.32 -32.95
CA ASN A 201 20.66 21.69 -33.91
C ASN A 201 21.98 22.10 -33.25
N LYS A 202 21.92 22.86 -32.15
CA LYS A 202 23.13 23.24 -31.39
C LYS A 202 23.88 22.01 -30.87
N LYS A 203 23.18 21.01 -30.39
CA LYS A 203 23.77 19.75 -29.91
C LYS A 203 24.35 18.91 -31.05
N ILE A 204 23.70 18.94 -32.24
CA ILE A 204 24.20 18.25 -33.44
C ILE A 204 25.58 18.77 -33.81
N GLU A 205 25.81 20.08 -33.79
CA GLU A 205 27.12 20.69 -34.07
C GLU A 205 28.16 20.28 -33.03
N PHE A 206 27.82 20.28 -31.75
CA PHE A 206 28.70 19.82 -30.70
C PHE A 206 29.10 18.35 -30.85
N ILE A 207 28.13 17.48 -31.19
CA ILE A 207 28.38 16.04 -31.40
C ILE A 207 29.34 15.84 -32.58
N LYS A 208 29.14 16.56 -33.71
CA LYS A 208 30.04 16.49 -34.87
C LYS A 208 31.48 16.93 -34.52
N GLN A 209 31.65 18.03 -33.79
CA GLN A 209 32.93 18.47 -33.33
C GLN A 209 33.59 17.49 -32.35
N ALA A 210 32.78 16.86 -31.50
CA ALA A 210 33.25 15.86 -30.56
C ALA A 210 33.70 14.58 -31.28
N ILE A 211 32.99 14.08 -32.31
CA ILE A 211 33.40 12.93 -33.11
C ILE A 211 34.80 13.10 -33.68
N SER A 212 35.08 14.27 -34.26
CA SER A 212 36.39 14.55 -34.87
C SER A 212 37.54 14.69 -33.88
N LYS A 213 37.24 15.00 -32.60
CA LYS A 213 38.25 15.24 -31.54
C LYS A 213 38.26 14.20 -30.45
N SER A 214 37.40 13.19 -30.54
CA SER A 214 37.23 12.20 -29.49
C SER A 214 38.50 11.39 -29.25
N GLN A 215 38.80 11.19 -27.97
CA GLN A 215 39.94 10.38 -27.52
C GLN A 215 39.50 8.96 -27.10
N GLY A 216 38.24 8.59 -27.32
CA GLY A 216 37.72 7.26 -27.00
C GLY A 216 38.33 6.15 -27.88
N GLY A 217 38.40 4.93 -27.36
CA GLY A 217 38.95 3.77 -28.05
C GLY A 217 38.07 3.31 -29.22
N SER A 218 38.61 2.37 -30.03
CA SER A 218 37.79 1.67 -31.06
C SER A 218 36.78 0.76 -30.41
N LEU A 219 35.60 0.67 -31.01
CA LEU A 219 34.54 -0.26 -30.60
C LEU A 219 34.61 -1.52 -31.47
N THR A 220 34.68 -2.69 -30.85
CA THR A 220 34.61 -3.97 -31.59
C THR A 220 33.16 -4.23 -32.04
N GLU A 221 32.95 -4.94 -33.17
CA GLU A 221 31.59 -5.20 -33.68
C GLU A 221 30.75 -6.01 -32.68
N GLU A 222 31.33 -6.96 -31.95
CA GLU A 222 30.67 -7.74 -30.92
C GLU A 222 30.16 -6.83 -29.75
N SER A 223 31.00 -5.88 -29.35
CA SER A 223 30.63 -4.90 -28.31
C SER A 223 29.57 -3.94 -28.82
N ALA A 224 29.66 -3.52 -30.10
CA ALA A 224 28.65 -2.65 -30.71
C ALA A 224 27.29 -3.35 -30.76
N GLU A 225 27.25 -4.63 -31.15
CA GLU A 225 26.00 -5.40 -31.19
C GLU A 225 25.40 -5.58 -29.80
N SER A 226 26.21 -5.93 -28.80
CA SER A 226 25.77 -6.03 -27.42
C SER A 226 25.15 -4.71 -26.90
N LEU A 227 25.79 -3.58 -27.22
CA LEU A 227 25.30 -2.25 -26.88
C LEU A 227 24.00 -1.89 -27.62
N ARG A 228 23.86 -2.26 -28.88
CA ARG A 228 22.62 -2.09 -29.66
C ARG A 228 21.45 -2.84 -29.03
N ILE A 229 21.69 -4.10 -28.61
CA ILE A 229 20.67 -4.90 -27.92
C ILE A 229 20.28 -4.24 -26.60
N LEU A 230 21.22 -3.85 -25.76
CA LEU A 230 20.93 -3.18 -24.48
C LEU A 230 20.18 -1.86 -24.70
N ALA A 231 20.60 -1.04 -25.66
CA ALA A 231 19.94 0.21 -26.01
C ALA A 231 18.49 -0.01 -26.50
N SER A 232 18.27 -1.06 -27.31
CA SER A 232 16.93 -1.45 -27.73
C SER A 232 16.04 -1.82 -26.55
N GLN A 233 16.56 -2.55 -25.56
CA GLN A 233 15.83 -2.91 -24.36
C GLN A 233 15.43 -1.67 -23.52
N VAL A 234 16.35 -0.69 -23.37
CA VAL A 234 16.03 0.56 -22.65
C VAL A 234 14.88 1.32 -23.31
N ILE A 235 14.85 1.38 -24.65
CA ILE A 235 13.79 2.04 -25.39
C ILE A 235 12.46 1.32 -25.16
N GLN A 236 12.42 -0.01 -25.33
CA GLN A 236 11.23 -0.82 -25.13
C GLN A 236 10.69 -0.74 -23.69
N LEU A 237 11.58 -0.78 -22.69
CA LEU A 237 11.19 -0.62 -21.28
C LEU A 237 10.65 0.79 -21.00
N SER A 238 11.18 1.82 -21.67
CA SER A 238 10.66 3.19 -21.55
C SER A 238 9.28 3.36 -22.18
N GLU A 239 9.00 2.68 -23.28
CA GLU A 239 7.67 2.60 -23.90
C GLU A 239 6.68 1.91 -22.96
N LEU A 240 7.03 0.72 -22.46
CA LEU A 240 6.22 -0.03 -21.49
C LEU A 240 5.93 0.80 -20.23
N ARG A 241 6.93 1.54 -19.73
CA ARG A 241 6.75 2.46 -18.60
C ARG A 241 5.71 3.53 -18.88
N THR A 242 5.70 4.08 -20.10
CA THR A 242 4.73 5.09 -20.52
C THR A 242 3.32 4.50 -20.58
N ASP A 243 3.17 3.32 -21.14
CA ASP A 243 1.88 2.62 -21.23
C ASP A 243 1.32 2.27 -19.85
N LEU A 244 2.17 1.78 -18.95
CA LEU A 244 1.79 1.53 -17.56
C LEU A 244 1.42 2.83 -16.82
N SER A 245 2.13 3.93 -17.06
CA SER A 245 1.80 5.23 -16.48
C SER A 245 0.40 5.69 -16.91
N ASN A 246 0.06 5.54 -18.20
CA ASN A 246 -1.26 5.84 -18.74
C ASN A 246 -2.34 4.91 -18.13
N SER A 247 -2.02 3.64 -17.96
CA SER A 247 -2.93 2.67 -17.32
C SER A 247 -3.19 3.03 -15.85
N VAL A 248 -2.16 3.43 -15.10
CA VAL A 248 -2.29 3.93 -13.71
C VAL A 248 -3.16 5.20 -13.68
N GLU A 249 -3.00 6.09 -14.64
CA GLU A 249 -3.79 7.31 -14.72
C GLU A 249 -5.28 7.03 -14.93
N ASN A 250 -5.61 6.11 -15.83
CA ASN A 250 -6.98 5.66 -16.09
C ASN A 250 -7.59 4.95 -14.88
N LEU A 251 -6.84 4.04 -14.23
CA LEU A 251 -7.31 3.36 -13.02
C LEU A 251 -7.57 4.34 -11.87
N MET A 252 -6.72 5.34 -11.69
CA MET A 252 -6.90 6.37 -10.66
C MET A 252 -8.11 7.26 -10.93
N GLU A 253 -8.48 7.48 -12.18
CA GLU A 253 -9.69 8.24 -12.56
C GLU A 253 -10.97 7.50 -12.16
N ILE A 254 -10.96 6.18 -12.31
CA ILE A 254 -12.10 5.32 -11.94
C ILE A 254 -12.18 5.12 -10.43
N LEU A 255 -11.05 4.83 -9.78
CA LEU A 255 -11.00 4.40 -8.38
C LEU A 255 -11.02 5.55 -7.38
N ALA A 256 -10.31 6.63 -7.67
CA ALA A 256 -10.05 7.69 -6.71
C ALA A 256 -9.90 9.06 -7.38
N PRO A 257 -10.98 9.58 -8.04
CA PRO A 257 -10.93 10.84 -8.79
C PRO A 257 -10.64 12.05 -7.89
N ASN A 258 -11.13 12.08 -6.65
CA ASN A 258 -10.85 13.18 -5.72
C ASN A 258 -9.39 13.17 -5.25
N LEU A 259 -8.84 11.98 -5.00
CA LEU A 259 -7.42 11.83 -4.68
C LEU A 259 -6.54 12.24 -5.87
N LYS A 260 -6.90 11.83 -7.10
CA LYS A 260 -6.23 12.23 -8.34
C LYS A 260 -6.26 13.75 -8.54
N ASN A 261 -7.37 14.41 -8.22
CA ASN A 261 -7.52 15.86 -8.35
C ASN A 261 -6.62 16.66 -7.38
N ILE A 262 -6.38 16.14 -6.18
CA ILE A 262 -5.50 16.76 -5.20
C ILE A 262 -4.02 16.45 -5.46
N LEU A 263 -3.73 15.22 -5.93
CA LEU A 263 -2.39 14.72 -6.21
C LEU A 263 -2.27 14.34 -7.70
N THR A 264 -1.04 14.15 -8.17
CA THR A 264 -0.87 13.45 -9.45
C THR A 264 -1.29 11.99 -9.30
N ALA A 265 -1.75 11.35 -10.39
CA ALA A 265 -2.18 9.95 -10.38
C ALA A 265 -1.11 9.02 -9.77
N ILE A 266 0.16 9.19 -10.18
CA ILE A 266 1.28 8.36 -9.69
C ILE A 266 1.50 8.52 -8.18
N ILE A 267 1.48 9.74 -7.64
CA ILE A 267 1.68 9.96 -6.20
C ILE A 267 0.51 9.37 -5.41
N GLY A 268 -0.73 9.55 -5.89
CA GLY A 268 -1.92 8.94 -5.30
C GLY A 268 -1.86 7.42 -5.30
N ALA A 269 -1.49 6.82 -6.43
CA ALA A 269 -1.32 5.37 -6.57
C ALA A 269 -0.23 4.81 -5.63
N ARG A 270 0.92 5.51 -5.50
CA ARG A 270 1.97 5.15 -4.53
C ARG A 270 1.48 5.20 -3.08
N LEU A 271 0.61 6.16 -2.72
CA LEU A 271 0.01 6.21 -1.39
C LEU A 271 -0.91 5.00 -1.14
N ILE A 272 -1.74 4.63 -2.13
CA ILE A 272 -2.61 3.45 -2.07
C ILE A 272 -1.75 2.18 -1.93
N ALA A 273 -0.69 2.05 -2.73
CA ALA A 273 0.23 0.91 -2.68
C ALA A 273 0.91 0.77 -1.31
N LYS A 274 1.38 1.86 -0.72
CA LYS A 274 1.98 1.84 0.63
C LYS A 274 0.97 1.57 1.75
N ALA A 275 -0.28 1.95 1.58
CA ALA A 275 -1.37 1.61 2.50
C ALA A 275 -1.85 0.16 2.32
N GLY A 276 -1.63 -0.44 1.13
CA GLY A 276 -2.03 -1.79 0.74
C GLY A 276 -3.42 -1.89 0.12
N SER A 277 -4.30 -0.89 0.28
CA SER A 277 -5.60 -0.76 -0.41
C SER A 277 -6.15 0.65 -0.24
N LEU A 278 -7.09 1.03 -1.14
CA LEU A 278 -7.78 2.32 -1.04
C LEU A 278 -8.60 2.43 0.26
N LEU A 279 -9.27 1.35 0.66
CA LEU A 279 -10.03 1.28 1.92
C LEU A 279 -9.15 1.49 3.16
N LYS A 280 -7.99 0.85 3.21
CA LYS A 280 -7.04 1.04 4.32
C LYS A 280 -6.54 2.47 4.38
N LEU A 281 -6.27 3.10 3.22
CA LEU A 281 -5.86 4.50 3.16
C LEU A 281 -6.96 5.44 3.71
N ALA A 282 -8.24 5.17 3.42
CA ALA A 282 -9.38 5.94 3.95
C ALA A 282 -9.53 5.84 5.48
N GLN A 283 -9.15 4.71 6.06
CA GLN A 283 -9.19 4.48 7.51
C GLN A 283 -8.03 5.16 8.25
N MET A 284 -6.95 5.51 7.54
CA MET A 284 -5.77 6.13 8.17
C MET A 284 -6.05 7.58 8.60
N PRO A 285 -5.52 8.01 9.77
CA PRO A 285 -5.53 9.41 10.14
C PRO A 285 -4.58 10.23 9.25
N SER A 286 -4.90 11.50 9.04
CA SER A 286 -4.09 12.41 8.22
C SER A 286 -2.62 12.52 8.67
N SER A 287 -2.36 12.35 9.97
CA SER A 287 -1.00 12.34 10.53
C SER A 287 -0.16 11.15 10.03
N THR A 288 -0.78 9.99 9.84
CA THR A 288 -0.13 8.81 9.25
C THR A 288 0.10 9.02 7.76
N ILE A 289 -0.92 9.52 7.03
CA ILE A 289 -0.81 9.85 5.60
C ILE A 289 0.34 10.86 5.36
N GLN A 290 0.54 11.84 6.26
CA GLN A 290 1.61 12.83 6.15
C GLN A 290 3.00 12.21 6.06
N ILE A 291 3.24 11.08 6.74
CA ILE A 291 4.56 10.47 6.91
C ILE A 291 4.72 9.11 6.22
N ILE A 292 3.70 8.62 5.52
CA ILE A 292 3.80 7.40 4.70
C ILE A 292 5.02 7.51 3.78
N GLY A 293 5.81 6.42 3.71
CA GLY A 293 7.07 6.37 2.97
C GLY A 293 8.30 6.87 3.75
N ALA A 294 8.12 7.37 4.99
CA ALA A 294 9.20 7.78 5.87
C ALA A 294 9.26 6.93 7.16
N GLU A 295 8.75 5.69 7.13
CA GLU A 295 8.63 4.81 8.29
C GLU A 295 9.98 4.54 8.95
N LYS A 296 11.02 4.26 8.14
CA LYS A 296 12.39 4.04 8.65
C LYS A 296 12.91 5.25 9.44
N ALA A 297 12.61 6.47 8.96
CA ALA A 297 13.01 7.71 9.64
C ALA A 297 12.19 7.92 10.93
N LEU A 298 10.89 7.62 10.91
CA LEU A 298 10.01 7.69 12.07
C LEU A 298 10.48 6.72 13.16
N PHE A 299 10.70 5.44 12.84
CA PHE A 299 11.21 4.46 13.81
C PHE A 299 12.59 4.82 14.36
N ARG A 300 13.46 5.38 13.53
CA ARG A 300 14.74 5.92 14.00
C ARG A 300 14.52 7.04 15.01
N ALA A 301 13.62 8.00 14.72
CA ALA A 301 13.29 9.10 15.60
C ALA A 301 12.76 8.60 16.96
N LEU A 302 11.85 7.64 16.96
CA LEU A 302 11.31 7.04 18.18
C LEU A 302 12.38 6.31 19.01
N LYS A 303 13.33 5.63 18.35
CA LYS A 303 14.38 4.85 19.01
C LYS A 303 15.53 5.70 19.56
N THR A 304 15.86 6.80 18.89
CA THR A 304 17.03 7.65 19.21
C THR A 304 16.65 9.00 19.82
N GLY A 305 15.35 9.36 19.89
CA GLY A 305 14.92 10.69 20.30
C GLY A 305 15.24 11.79 19.26
N ALA A 306 15.63 11.40 18.03
CA ALA A 306 15.84 12.32 16.93
C ALA A 306 14.52 12.99 16.50
N ARG A 307 14.58 14.05 15.69
CA ARG A 307 13.37 14.72 15.20
C ARG A 307 12.61 13.81 14.24
N PRO A 308 11.28 13.70 14.39
CA PRO A 308 10.46 12.90 13.49
C PRO A 308 10.42 13.53 12.08
N PRO A 309 10.21 12.71 11.03
CA PRO A 309 10.07 13.20 9.68
C PRO A 309 8.86 14.14 9.57
N LYS A 310 8.98 15.21 8.77
CA LYS A 310 7.92 16.19 8.54
C LYS A 310 6.98 15.79 7.39
N HIS A 311 7.44 14.96 6.51
CA HIS A 311 6.76 14.44 5.31
C HIS A 311 7.38 13.13 4.88
N GLY A 312 6.63 12.31 4.15
CA GLY A 312 7.07 11.09 3.47
C GLY A 312 6.93 11.23 1.96
N LEU A 313 6.16 10.36 1.32
CA LEU A 313 5.88 10.39 -0.14
C LEU A 313 5.32 11.74 -0.62
N LEU A 314 4.59 12.46 0.23
CA LEU A 314 4.05 13.77 -0.10
C LEU A 314 5.14 14.80 -0.45
N PHE A 315 6.40 14.52 -0.18
CA PHE A 315 7.52 15.36 -0.66
C PHE A 315 7.64 15.40 -2.18
N GLN A 316 7.18 14.38 -2.87
CA GLN A 316 7.18 14.33 -4.34
C GLN A 316 6.18 15.32 -4.95
N HIS A 317 5.16 15.77 -4.18
CA HIS A 317 4.19 16.74 -4.66
C HIS A 317 4.84 18.12 -4.89
N PRO A 318 4.60 18.78 -6.05
CA PRO A 318 5.23 20.06 -6.40
C PRO A 318 5.11 21.13 -5.33
N SER A 319 3.92 21.30 -4.72
CA SER A 319 3.70 22.31 -3.67
C SER A 319 4.53 22.08 -2.40
N VAL A 320 4.98 20.85 -2.12
CA VAL A 320 5.83 20.56 -0.96
C VAL A 320 7.31 20.65 -1.34
N ASN A 321 7.67 20.11 -2.49
CA ASN A 321 9.07 20.06 -2.95
C ASN A 321 9.61 21.46 -3.24
N SER A 322 8.87 22.30 -4.00
CA SER A 322 9.28 23.67 -4.35
C SER A 322 9.31 24.62 -3.15
N ALA A 323 8.58 24.29 -2.07
CA ALA A 323 8.49 25.17 -0.91
C ALA A 323 9.80 25.22 -0.10
N PRO A 324 10.08 26.35 0.58
CA PRO A 324 11.20 26.48 1.51
C PRO A 324 11.15 25.46 2.65
N LYS A 325 12.30 25.03 3.15
CA LYS A 325 12.42 23.95 4.18
C LYS A 325 11.53 24.18 5.42
N TRP A 326 11.29 25.44 5.82
CA TRP A 326 10.48 25.78 6.99
C TRP A 326 8.96 25.71 6.73
N GLN A 327 8.53 25.79 5.47
CA GLN A 327 7.13 25.70 5.07
C GLN A 327 6.70 24.25 4.76
N ARG A 328 7.59 23.39 4.24
CA ARG A 328 7.31 22.02 3.76
C ARG A 328 6.43 21.20 4.71
N GLY A 329 6.77 21.17 6.00
CA GLY A 329 5.99 20.40 6.98
C GLY A 329 4.59 20.95 7.26
N LYS A 330 4.36 22.26 7.04
CA LYS A 330 3.05 22.89 7.19
C LYS A 330 2.17 22.61 5.98
N ILE A 331 2.75 22.70 4.79
CA ILE A 331 2.07 22.36 3.51
C ILE A 331 1.74 20.88 3.48
N ALA A 332 2.69 19.99 3.84
CA ALA A 332 2.44 18.56 3.90
C ALA A 332 1.30 18.19 4.87
N ARG A 333 1.15 18.91 6.00
CA ARG A 333 0.03 18.71 6.93
C ARG A 333 -1.30 19.17 6.34
N ALA A 334 -1.34 20.31 5.65
CA ALA A 334 -2.54 20.77 4.97
C ALA A 334 -2.95 19.82 3.86
N LEU A 335 -1.98 19.36 3.07
CA LEU A 335 -2.17 18.40 1.98
C LEU A 335 -2.71 17.07 2.53
N SER A 336 -2.07 16.47 3.55
CA SER A 336 -2.51 15.20 4.13
C SER A 336 -3.91 15.25 4.73
N ALA A 337 -4.32 16.40 5.30
CA ALA A 337 -5.67 16.58 5.81
C ALA A 337 -6.71 16.55 4.67
N LYS A 338 -6.43 17.16 3.52
CA LYS A 338 -7.32 17.14 2.36
C LYS A 338 -7.33 15.77 1.66
N ILE A 339 -6.19 15.11 1.59
CA ILE A 339 -6.09 13.72 1.10
C ILE A 339 -6.99 12.80 1.93
N ALA A 340 -6.93 12.89 3.26
CA ALA A 340 -7.76 12.06 4.14
C ALA A 340 -9.27 12.25 3.89
N ILE A 341 -9.70 13.46 3.53
CA ILE A 341 -11.10 13.74 3.17
C ILE A 341 -11.41 13.18 1.78
N ALA A 342 -10.56 13.46 0.80
CA ALA A 342 -10.74 13.03 -0.59
C ALA A 342 -10.87 11.50 -0.70
N VAL A 343 -9.96 10.75 -0.08
CA VAL A 343 -9.99 9.27 -0.09
C VAL A 343 -11.25 8.73 0.57
N ARG A 344 -11.75 9.37 1.64
CA ARG A 344 -13.02 8.97 2.26
C ARG A 344 -14.22 9.24 1.35
N ILE A 345 -14.21 10.34 0.60
CA ILE A 345 -15.25 10.59 -0.41
C ILE A 345 -15.18 9.53 -1.50
N ASP A 346 -14.00 9.22 -2.01
CA ASP A 346 -13.81 8.20 -3.05
C ASP A 346 -14.30 6.81 -2.61
N VAL A 347 -14.10 6.44 -1.34
CA VAL A 347 -14.52 5.13 -0.80
C VAL A 347 -15.99 5.08 -0.42
N TYR A 348 -16.52 6.13 0.24
CA TYR A 348 -17.83 6.04 0.92
C TYR A 348 -18.95 6.80 0.21
N ARG A 349 -18.64 7.66 -0.79
CA ARG A 349 -19.62 8.47 -1.54
C ARG A 349 -19.65 8.19 -3.03
N ASN A 350 -19.22 6.99 -3.46
CA ASN A 350 -19.21 6.58 -4.88
C ASN A 350 -18.58 7.62 -5.81
N ALA A 351 -17.42 8.12 -5.42
CA ALA A 351 -16.49 8.89 -6.25
C ALA A 351 -17.08 10.15 -6.94
N SER A 352 -18.08 10.83 -6.35
CA SER A 352 -18.49 12.15 -6.86
C SER A 352 -17.35 13.15 -6.72
N LEU A 353 -16.92 13.77 -7.83
CA LEU A 353 -15.80 14.72 -7.85
C LEU A 353 -16.17 16.00 -7.07
N ASP A 354 -15.36 16.35 -6.08
CA ASP A 354 -15.50 17.57 -5.27
C ASP A 354 -14.33 18.53 -5.52
N ASN A 355 -14.51 19.45 -6.43
CA ASN A 355 -13.51 20.47 -6.76
C ASN A 355 -13.24 21.47 -5.63
N SER A 356 -14.17 21.60 -4.68
CA SER A 356 -14.01 22.54 -3.56
C SER A 356 -12.81 22.20 -2.67
N LEU A 357 -12.42 20.91 -2.61
CA LEU A 357 -11.27 20.44 -1.82
C LEU A 357 -9.96 21.02 -2.35
N LEU A 358 -9.79 21.08 -3.68
CA LEU A 358 -8.61 21.64 -4.31
C LEU A 358 -8.51 23.15 -4.08
N ASP A 359 -9.62 23.87 -4.21
CA ASP A 359 -9.68 25.32 -3.98
C ASP A 359 -9.32 25.66 -2.52
N GLN A 360 -9.89 24.92 -1.57
CA GLN A 360 -9.58 25.09 -0.14
C GLN A 360 -8.12 24.79 0.17
N LEU A 361 -7.54 23.77 -0.47
CA LEU A 361 -6.12 23.44 -0.33
C LEU A 361 -5.24 24.55 -0.87
N THR A 362 -5.51 25.05 -2.07
CA THR A 362 -4.76 26.13 -2.72
C THR A 362 -4.76 27.40 -1.87
N LYS A 363 -5.95 27.86 -1.42
CA LYS A 363 -6.09 29.00 -0.50
C LYS A 363 -5.31 28.80 0.80
N ARG A 364 -5.27 27.55 1.33
CA ARG A 364 -4.51 27.23 2.53
C ARG A 364 -3.00 27.27 2.30
N ILE A 365 -2.52 26.78 1.16
CA ILE A 365 -1.10 26.84 0.78
C ILE A 365 -0.64 28.30 0.65
N GLU A 366 -1.41 29.13 -0.07
CA GLU A 366 -1.14 30.58 -0.21
C GLU A 366 -1.08 31.27 1.15
N THR A 367 -2.02 30.96 2.05
CA THR A 367 -2.02 31.47 3.42
C THR A 367 -0.73 31.08 4.15
N ILE A 368 -0.27 29.82 4.02
CA ILE A 368 0.97 29.35 4.65
C ILE A 368 2.17 30.08 4.05
N GLN A 369 2.22 30.26 2.73
CA GLN A 369 3.31 30.98 2.06
C GLN A 369 3.38 32.44 2.49
N ARG A 370 2.22 33.12 2.62
CA ARG A 370 2.13 34.51 3.08
C ARG A 370 2.55 34.69 4.53
N ILE A 371 2.05 33.85 5.45
CA ILE A 371 2.34 33.98 6.88
C ILE A 371 3.78 33.60 7.23
N TYR A 372 4.35 32.65 6.51
CA TYR A 372 5.68 32.10 6.81
C TYR A 372 6.69 32.38 5.69
N HIS A 373 6.64 33.58 5.09
CA HIS A 373 7.53 33.95 4.00
C HIS A 373 9.00 34.02 4.46
N GLU A 374 9.27 34.39 5.73
CA GLU A 374 10.59 34.38 6.33
C GLU A 374 10.88 33.14 7.16
N PRO A 375 12.15 32.72 7.25
CA PRO A 375 12.55 31.70 8.19
C PRO A 375 12.28 32.15 9.62
N PRO A 376 11.85 31.27 10.55
CA PRO A 376 11.57 31.64 11.93
C PRO A 376 12.83 32.21 12.59
N LYS A 377 12.75 33.44 13.08
CA LYS A 377 13.82 34.09 13.85
C LYS A 377 14.07 33.29 15.13
N GLY A 378 15.32 32.91 15.41
CA GLY A 378 15.75 32.40 16.72
C GLY A 378 15.76 30.87 16.90
N ARG A 379 15.82 30.09 15.85
CA ARG A 379 16.34 28.71 15.95
C ARG A 379 17.68 28.64 15.22
N GLU A 380 18.74 29.06 15.94
CA GLU A 380 20.09 28.67 15.62
C GLU A 380 20.08 27.19 15.22
N SER A 381 20.82 26.88 14.17
CA SER A 381 20.95 25.55 13.62
C SER A 381 21.23 24.55 14.75
N PHE A 382 20.22 23.78 15.12
CA PHE A 382 20.38 22.65 16.07
C PHE A 382 21.22 21.51 15.44
N ASP A 383 21.99 21.83 14.39
CA ASP A 383 22.97 20.91 13.79
C ASP A 383 24.23 20.80 14.64
N GLU A 384 24.44 21.65 15.63
CA GLU A 384 25.56 21.61 16.58
C GLU A 384 25.18 21.10 17.97
N ARG A 385 24.24 20.17 18.08
CA ARG A 385 24.30 19.33 19.29
C ARG A 385 25.48 18.38 19.12
N PRO A 386 26.45 18.38 20.07
CA PRO A 386 27.57 17.48 19.99
C PRO A 386 27.06 16.07 19.76
N ARG A 387 27.61 15.41 18.74
CA ARG A 387 27.38 13.98 18.51
C ARG A 387 27.61 13.32 19.86
N PHE A 388 26.54 12.78 20.44
CA PHE A 388 26.65 12.03 21.70
C PHE A 388 27.71 10.95 21.47
N ASP A 389 28.87 11.22 22.03
CA ASP A 389 30.03 10.31 21.98
C ASP A 389 29.55 8.99 22.61
N LYS A 390 29.52 7.94 21.80
CA LYS A 390 29.10 6.60 22.22
C LYS A 390 30.05 5.97 23.26
N ARG A 391 30.91 6.77 23.86
CA ARG A 391 31.84 6.39 24.93
C ARG A 391 31.32 6.77 26.32
N ARG A 392 30.10 6.37 26.67
CA ARG A 392 29.78 6.21 28.09
C ARG A 392 30.07 4.75 28.50
N PRO A 393 31.01 4.51 29.43
CA PRO A 393 31.37 3.18 29.81
C PRO A 393 30.20 2.48 30.49
N LYS A 394 29.97 1.22 30.12
CA LYS A 394 28.95 0.31 30.70
C LYS A 394 29.10 0.03 32.22
N LYS A 395 29.86 0.83 32.97
CA LYS A 395 30.13 0.62 34.39
C LYS A 395 29.04 1.04 35.38
N SER A 396 28.08 1.90 34.99
CA SER A 396 27.08 2.40 35.97
C SER A 396 25.86 1.48 36.17
N MET A 397 25.56 0.59 35.24
CA MET A 397 24.40 -0.34 35.39
C MET A 397 24.74 -1.60 36.21
N GLN A 398 25.98 -2.03 36.23
CA GLN A 398 26.38 -3.17 37.09
C GLN A 398 26.42 -2.80 38.59
N PHE A 399 26.73 -1.53 38.91
CA PHE A 399 26.75 -1.08 40.30
C PHE A 399 25.33 -0.94 40.89
N LYS A 400 24.33 -0.50 40.14
CA LYS A 400 22.94 -0.46 40.61
C LYS A 400 22.31 -1.85 40.79
N ARG A 401 22.65 -2.82 39.94
CA ARG A 401 22.18 -4.21 40.09
C ARG A 401 22.84 -4.94 41.27
N ARG A 402 24.09 -4.63 41.60
CA ARG A 402 24.74 -5.16 42.81
C ARG A 402 24.18 -4.58 44.12
N LYS A 403 23.84 -3.27 44.14
CA LYS A 403 23.23 -2.62 45.30
C LYS A 403 21.82 -3.16 45.61
N MET A 404 20.99 -3.37 44.61
CA MET A 404 19.66 -3.97 44.79
C MET A 404 19.71 -5.46 45.19
N ARG A 405 20.74 -6.23 44.83
CA ARG A 405 20.91 -7.61 45.30
C ARG A 405 21.38 -7.69 46.72
N HIS A 406 22.16 -6.73 47.24
CA HIS A 406 22.57 -6.65 48.63
C HIS A 406 21.46 -6.19 49.57
N GLU A 407 20.58 -5.29 49.15
CA GLU A 407 19.42 -4.85 49.95
C GLU A 407 18.33 -5.92 50.06
N LYS A 408 18.14 -6.77 49.02
CA LYS A 408 17.23 -7.93 49.12
C LYS A 408 17.74 -9.09 49.99
N ARG A 409 19.05 -9.20 50.24
CA ARG A 409 19.62 -10.23 51.16
C ARG A 409 19.66 -9.83 52.62
N ARG A 410 19.32 -8.58 52.98
CA ARG A 410 19.20 -8.10 54.35
C ARG A 410 17.78 -8.05 54.89
N ARG A 411 16.78 -8.52 54.13
CA ARG A 411 15.38 -8.58 54.54
C ARG A 411 14.78 -9.99 54.56
N TYR A 412 15.64 -11.01 54.74
CA TYR A 412 15.24 -12.36 55.13
C TYR A 412 16.18 -12.84 56.21
#